data_cc02382471275c8e553553224a81f5cd
#
_entry.id   cc02382471275c8e553553224a81f5cd
#
_cell.length_a   1.000
_cell.length_b   1.000
_cell.length_c   1.000
_cell.angle_alpha   90.00
_cell.angle_beta   90.00
_cell.angle_gamma   90.00
#
_symmetry.space_group_name_H-M   'P 1'
#
loop_
_entity.id
_entity.type
_entity.pdbx_description
1 polymer ?
#
loop_
_entity_poly.entity_id
_entity_poly.type
_entity_poly.pdbx_seq_one_letter_code
_entity_poly.pdbx_strand_id
1 'polypeptide(L)'
;TRPFNEDDSSYFEPLMQQVEARLGRKPRSGAWDTAFDAQFVYQYFHDAGGFAAVPLNPGKKGAGRQFAPDGTPLCAASLPMTLQFRYAHRTGHLHTREKFGGPLLHPEARGQACPIADAHFAKGGCATTLAAGAGSRLRHTLDRESEVYKTLYAKRTMVERINAQAEGLGMLHPKLR
;
A
#
# COMPACT_ATOMS: atom_id res chain seq x y z
N THR A 1 -5.10 -18.07 22.16
CA THR A 1 -6.10 -17.15 21.60
C THR A 1 -5.43 -15.82 21.36
N ARG A 2 -5.32 -15.38 20.09
CA ARG A 2 -4.78 -14.07 19.74
C ARG A 2 -5.89 -13.02 19.88
N PRO A 3 -5.58 -11.77 20.24
CA PRO A 3 -6.58 -10.72 20.38
C PRO A 3 -7.26 -10.41 19.04
N PHE A 4 -8.57 -10.25 19.04
CA PHE A 4 -9.41 -9.97 17.86
C PHE A 4 -9.17 -8.60 17.21
N ASN A 5 -8.22 -7.80 17.70
CA ASN A 5 -7.91 -6.44 17.25
C ASN A 5 -6.57 -6.33 16.51
N GLU A 6 -5.95 -7.44 16.13
CA GLU A 6 -4.77 -7.41 15.28
C GLU A 6 -5.18 -7.11 13.82
N ASP A 7 -4.45 -6.21 13.18
CA ASP A 7 -4.62 -5.90 11.76
C ASP A 7 -4.22 -7.12 10.91
N ASP A 8 -5.09 -7.57 10.01
CA ASP A 8 -4.85 -8.73 9.15
C ASP A 8 -3.54 -8.61 8.37
N SER A 9 -3.15 -7.40 8.01
CA SER A 9 -1.87 -7.15 7.32
C SER A 9 -0.64 -7.57 8.14
N SER A 10 -0.76 -7.68 9.47
CA SER A 10 0.33 -8.16 10.34
C SER A 10 0.70 -9.63 10.11
N TYR A 11 -0.24 -10.40 9.57
CA TYR A 11 -0.02 -11.82 9.25
C TYR A 11 0.64 -12.05 7.88
N PHE A 12 0.82 -11.00 7.09
CA PHE A 12 1.36 -11.11 5.75
C PHE A 12 2.75 -11.75 5.72
N GLU A 13 3.70 -11.23 6.50
CA GLU A 13 5.08 -11.75 6.50
C GLU A 13 5.16 -13.22 6.96
N PRO A 14 4.57 -13.61 8.10
CA PRO A 14 4.57 -15.01 8.52
C PRO A 14 3.93 -15.94 7.49
N LEU A 15 2.87 -15.51 6.82
CA LEU A 15 2.21 -16.28 5.78
C LEU A 15 3.12 -16.44 4.56
N MET A 16 3.77 -15.35 4.12
CA MET A 16 4.65 -15.41 2.94
C MET A 16 5.88 -16.26 3.20
N GLN A 17 6.44 -16.25 4.40
CA GLN A 17 7.53 -17.16 4.80
C GLN A 17 7.12 -18.63 4.65
N GLN A 18 5.91 -18.99 5.08
CA GLN A 18 5.39 -20.36 4.90
C GLN A 18 5.17 -20.70 3.42
N VAL A 19 4.66 -19.74 2.64
CA VAL A 19 4.45 -19.93 1.19
C VAL A 19 5.79 -20.12 0.49
N GLU A 20 6.79 -19.31 0.79
CA GLU A 20 8.15 -19.44 0.23
C GLU A 20 8.77 -20.80 0.57
N ALA A 21 8.67 -21.21 1.83
CA ALA A 21 9.19 -22.51 2.26
C ALA A 21 8.54 -23.69 1.50
N ARG A 22 7.23 -23.61 1.23
CA ARG A 22 6.51 -24.66 0.48
C ARG A 22 6.79 -24.64 -1.02
N LEU A 23 6.96 -23.45 -1.61
CA LEU A 23 7.19 -23.29 -3.05
C LEU A 23 8.68 -23.41 -3.44
N GLY A 24 9.59 -23.34 -2.47
CA GLY A 24 11.04 -23.26 -2.71
C GLY A 24 11.48 -21.98 -3.41
N ARG A 25 10.60 -20.98 -3.52
CA ARG A 25 10.86 -19.69 -4.18
C ARG A 25 9.88 -18.61 -3.72
N LYS A 26 10.27 -17.36 -3.89
CA LYS A 26 9.41 -16.21 -3.67
C LYS A 26 8.31 -16.14 -4.73
N PRO A 27 7.01 -16.06 -4.37
CA PRO A 27 5.95 -15.88 -5.35
C PRO A 27 6.01 -14.48 -5.97
N ARG A 28 5.76 -14.39 -7.27
CA ARG A 28 5.81 -13.14 -8.03
C ARG A 28 4.50 -12.36 -8.01
N SER A 29 3.40 -13.00 -7.64
CA SER A 29 2.10 -12.34 -7.61
C SER A 29 1.19 -12.94 -6.55
N GLY A 30 0.26 -12.14 -6.06
CA GLY A 30 -0.77 -12.55 -5.11
C GLY A 30 -1.99 -11.63 -5.19
N ALA A 31 -3.16 -12.19 -4.89
CA ALA A 31 -4.41 -11.43 -4.79
C ALA A 31 -4.88 -11.40 -3.33
N TRP A 32 -5.17 -10.21 -2.84
CA TRP A 32 -5.46 -9.94 -1.43
C TRP A 32 -6.68 -9.04 -1.29
N ASP A 33 -7.32 -9.03 -0.13
CA ASP A 33 -8.38 -8.07 0.15
C ASP A 33 -7.83 -6.70 0.60
N THR A 34 -8.72 -5.75 0.84
CA THR A 34 -8.38 -4.38 1.24
C THR A 34 -7.67 -4.28 2.59
N ALA A 35 -7.77 -5.28 3.46
CA ALA A 35 -7.06 -5.32 4.73
C ALA A 35 -5.53 -5.42 4.53
N PHE A 36 -5.11 -5.96 3.39
CA PHE A 36 -3.70 -6.06 3.00
C PHE A 36 -3.22 -4.87 2.16
N ASP A 37 -3.97 -3.76 2.08
CA ASP A 37 -3.55 -2.57 1.36
C ASP A 37 -2.48 -1.78 2.15
N ALA A 38 -1.31 -2.38 2.28
CA ALA A 38 -0.15 -1.86 3.00
C ALA A 38 1.10 -1.82 2.12
N GLN A 39 1.91 -0.78 2.26
CA GLN A 39 3.08 -0.54 1.42
C GLN A 39 4.07 -1.72 1.34
N PHE A 40 4.24 -2.48 2.42
CA PHE A 40 5.17 -3.61 2.48
C PHE A 40 4.67 -4.80 1.64
N VAL A 41 3.34 -4.94 1.45
CA VAL A 41 2.75 -5.97 0.57
C VAL A 41 3.15 -5.70 -0.88
N TYR A 42 2.99 -4.46 -1.35
CA TYR A 42 3.40 -4.09 -2.71
C TYR A 42 4.92 -4.19 -2.89
N GLN A 43 5.71 -3.78 -1.87
CA GLN A 43 7.16 -3.89 -1.90
C GLN A 43 7.63 -5.33 -2.05
N TYR A 44 7.03 -6.24 -1.28
CA TYR A 44 7.38 -7.66 -1.33
C TYR A 44 7.27 -8.25 -2.75
N PHE A 45 6.14 -8.02 -3.43
CA PHE A 45 5.92 -8.54 -4.77
C PHE A 45 6.72 -7.78 -5.84
N HIS A 46 6.93 -6.49 -5.66
CA HIS A 46 7.84 -5.72 -6.52
C HIS A 46 9.26 -6.27 -6.48
N ASP A 47 9.79 -6.56 -5.31
CA ASP A 47 11.14 -7.13 -5.13
C ASP A 47 11.26 -8.54 -5.70
N ALA A 48 10.15 -9.25 -5.83
CA ALA A 48 10.07 -10.54 -6.53
C ALA A 48 9.92 -10.40 -8.07
N GLY A 49 9.94 -9.18 -8.60
CA GLY A 49 9.73 -8.91 -10.03
C GLY A 49 8.29 -9.14 -10.50
N GLY A 50 7.32 -8.85 -9.65
CA GLY A 50 5.91 -8.99 -9.94
C GLY A 50 5.05 -7.92 -9.26
N PHE A 51 3.78 -8.21 -8.95
CA PHE A 51 2.88 -7.26 -8.31
C PHE A 51 1.81 -7.92 -7.42
N ALA A 52 1.27 -7.14 -6.49
CA ALA A 52 0.15 -7.51 -5.64
C ALA A 52 -1.17 -6.95 -6.21
N ALA A 53 -2.16 -7.81 -6.44
CA ALA A 53 -3.52 -7.37 -6.76
C ALA A 53 -4.29 -7.15 -5.45
N VAL A 54 -4.27 -5.90 -4.97
CA VAL A 54 -4.96 -5.46 -3.75
C VAL A 54 -5.84 -4.26 -4.09
N PRO A 55 -7.13 -4.26 -3.72
CA PRO A 55 -7.96 -3.07 -3.87
C PRO A 55 -7.43 -1.93 -2.99
N LEU A 56 -7.49 -0.71 -3.50
CA LEU A 56 -7.08 0.47 -2.74
C LEU A 56 -8.06 0.71 -1.58
N ASN A 57 -7.54 0.81 -0.38
CA ASN A 57 -8.28 1.31 0.76
C ASN A 57 -8.09 2.85 0.82
N PRO A 58 -9.10 3.65 0.47
CA PRO A 58 -8.96 5.10 0.43
C PRO A 58 -8.73 5.71 1.83
N GLY A 59 -9.04 4.94 2.89
CA GLY A 59 -9.00 5.42 4.27
C GLY A 59 -10.01 6.54 4.54
N LYS A 60 -9.90 7.18 5.69
CA LYS A 60 -10.81 8.27 6.11
C LYS A 60 -10.63 9.57 5.29
N LYS A 61 -9.54 9.72 4.56
CA LYS A 61 -9.21 10.95 3.80
C LYS A 61 -9.55 10.90 2.32
N GLY A 62 -10.15 9.82 1.83
CA GLY A 62 -10.68 9.71 0.47
C GLY A 62 -9.62 9.58 -0.62
N ALA A 63 -9.39 10.63 -1.39
CA ALA A 63 -8.64 10.60 -2.64
C ALA A 63 -7.24 9.97 -2.52
N GLY A 64 -6.90 9.14 -3.49
CA GLY A 64 -5.54 8.61 -3.67
C GLY A 64 -4.52 9.72 -3.86
N ARG A 65 -3.26 9.43 -3.50
CA ARG A 65 -2.17 10.36 -3.75
C ARG A 65 -1.79 10.34 -5.22
N GLN A 66 -1.47 11.50 -5.76
CA GLN A 66 -0.94 11.65 -7.10
C GLN A 66 0.58 11.74 -7.07
N PHE A 67 1.21 11.23 -8.11
CA PHE A 67 2.65 11.23 -8.29
C PHE A 67 3.03 11.72 -9.67
N ALA A 68 4.17 12.38 -9.77
CA ALA A 68 4.84 12.63 -11.02
C ALA A 68 5.41 11.30 -11.60
N PRO A 69 5.79 11.26 -12.89
CA PRO A 69 6.31 10.04 -13.52
C PRO A 69 7.56 9.45 -12.84
N ASP A 70 8.35 10.27 -12.17
CA ASP A 70 9.54 9.87 -11.40
C ASP A 70 9.21 9.32 -9.99
N GLY A 71 7.91 9.27 -9.63
CA GLY A 71 7.45 8.82 -8.31
C GLY A 71 7.49 9.91 -7.22
N THR A 72 7.77 11.16 -7.57
CA THR A 72 7.67 12.28 -6.63
C THR A 72 6.20 12.58 -6.32
N PRO A 73 5.79 12.71 -5.03
CA PRO A 73 4.41 13.03 -4.70
C PRO A 73 4.05 14.45 -5.17
N LEU A 74 2.82 14.61 -5.63
CA LEU A 74 2.26 15.91 -5.99
C LEU A 74 1.48 16.51 -4.82
N CYS A 75 1.52 17.82 -4.67
CA CYS A 75 0.64 18.55 -3.75
C CYS A 75 -0.77 18.70 -4.36
N ALA A 76 -1.71 19.26 -3.62
CA ALA A 76 -3.09 19.49 -4.09
C ALA A 76 -3.16 20.40 -5.34
N ALA A 77 -2.16 21.24 -5.57
CA ALA A 77 -2.03 22.07 -6.77
C ALA A 77 -1.30 21.35 -7.93
N SER A 78 -1.15 20.02 -7.84
CA SER A 78 -0.44 19.18 -8.83
C SER A 78 1.04 19.57 -9.06
N LEU A 79 1.66 20.24 -8.10
CA LEU A 79 3.08 20.59 -8.17
C LEU A 79 3.92 19.50 -7.49
N PRO A 80 5.07 19.09 -8.09
CA PRO A 80 5.99 18.12 -7.49
C PRO A 80 6.52 18.64 -6.14
N MET A 81 6.37 17.83 -5.10
CA MET A 81 6.81 18.18 -3.76
C MET A 81 8.33 17.98 -3.60
N THR A 82 8.95 18.76 -2.72
CA THR A 82 10.38 18.67 -2.44
C THR A 82 10.65 17.72 -1.27
N LEU A 83 11.57 16.78 -1.45
CA LEU A 83 12.06 15.95 -0.37
C LEU A 83 12.81 16.80 0.64
N GLN A 84 12.35 16.81 1.90
CA GLN A 84 12.98 17.56 2.99
C GLN A 84 14.02 16.70 3.71
N PHE A 85 13.61 15.54 4.20
CA PHE A 85 14.53 14.62 4.89
C PHE A 85 13.97 13.18 4.92
N ARG A 86 14.86 12.26 5.30
CA ARG A 86 14.57 10.86 5.56
C ARG A 86 14.79 10.53 7.02
N TYR A 87 13.98 9.62 7.55
CA TYR A 87 14.13 9.15 8.93
C TYR A 87 13.65 7.71 9.08
N ALA A 88 14.22 7.01 10.08
CA ALA A 88 13.78 5.67 10.42
C ALA A 88 12.47 5.73 11.21
N HIS A 89 11.46 5.01 10.75
CA HIS A 89 10.21 4.80 11.46
C HIS A 89 10.29 3.47 12.21
N ARG A 90 10.16 3.51 13.53
CA ARG A 90 10.40 2.36 14.41
C ARG A 90 9.13 1.72 14.98
N THR A 91 7.96 2.28 14.69
CA THR A 91 6.68 1.72 15.13
C THR A 91 6.18 0.72 14.10
N GLY A 92 5.89 -0.51 14.54
CA GLY A 92 5.56 -1.61 13.64
C GLY A 92 6.78 -2.11 12.86
N HIS A 93 6.63 -2.27 11.55
CA HIS A 93 7.76 -2.67 10.69
C HIS A 93 8.78 -1.54 10.56
N LEU A 94 10.05 -1.84 10.87
CA LEU A 94 11.14 -0.89 10.69
C LEU A 94 11.29 -0.55 9.20
N HIS A 95 11.13 0.71 8.85
CA HIS A 95 11.32 1.19 7.48
C HIS A 95 11.72 2.65 7.47
N THR A 96 12.39 3.07 6.40
CA THR A 96 12.70 4.47 6.16
C THR A 96 11.45 5.22 5.68
N ARG A 97 11.23 6.40 6.21
CA ARG A 97 10.20 7.33 5.72
C ARG A 97 10.84 8.58 5.13
N GLU A 98 10.17 9.14 4.15
CA GLU A 98 10.53 10.35 3.44
C GLU A 98 9.48 11.42 3.72
N LYS A 99 9.91 12.58 4.20
CA LYS A 99 9.06 13.75 4.36
C LYS A 99 9.24 14.69 3.19
N PHE A 100 8.12 15.06 2.57
CA PHE A 100 8.06 16.01 1.46
C PHE A 100 7.33 17.28 1.90
N GLY A 101 7.78 18.42 1.40
CA GLY A 101 7.18 19.72 1.59
C GLY A 101 6.73 20.35 0.29
N GLY A 102 5.82 21.33 0.36
CA GLY A 102 5.34 22.05 -0.80
C GLY A 102 6.47 22.83 -1.51
N PRO A 103 6.57 22.77 -2.86
CA PRO A 103 7.71 23.28 -3.61
C PRO A 103 7.81 24.81 -3.61
N LEU A 104 6.75 25.51 -3.21
CA LEU A 104 6.73 26.97 -3.13
C LEU A 104 7.34 27.51 -1.83
N LEU A 105 7.48 26.66 -0.81
CA LEU A 105 8.02 27.01 0.50
C LEU A 105 9.31 26.25 0.84
N HIS A 106 9.62 25.19 0.10
CA HIS A 106 10.76 24.32 0.40
C HIS A 106 11.60 24.06 -0.86
N PRO A 107 12.94 24.00 -0.74
CA PRO A 107 13.73 24.24 0.47
C PRO A 107 13.68 25.69 0.96
N GLU A 108 13.34 26.63 0.08
CA GLU A 108 13.24 28.07 0.38
C GLU A 108 11.93 28.63 -0.18
N ALA A 109 11.38 29.64 0.48
CA ALA A 109 10.19 30.33 0.01
C ALA A 109 10.46 31.08 -1.30
N ARG A 110 9.65 30.77 -2.33
CA ARG A 110 9.81 31.36 -3.68
C ARG A 110 9.06 32.66 -3.86
N GLY A 111 8.41 33.20 -2.83
CA GLY A 111 7.59 34.42 -2.91
C GLY A 111 6.32 34.27 -3.75
N GLN A 112 5.98 33.06 -4.18
CA GLN A 112 4.78 32.75 -4.97
C GLN A 112 3.64 32.30 -4.08
N ALA A 113 2.42 32.76 -4.38
CA ALA A 113 1.22 32.31 -3.70
C ALA A 113 0.83 30.89 -4.18
N CYS A 114 0.14 30.13 -3.32
CA CYS A 114 -0.41 28.84 -3.69
C CYS A 114 -1.51 29.02 -4.77
N PRO A 115 -1.44 28.33 -5.94
CA PRO A 115 -2.41 28.50 -7.02
C PRO A 115 -3.85 28.17 -6.64
N ILE A 116 -4.05 27.32 -5.63
CA ILE A 116 -5.37 26.88 -5.14
C ILE A 116 -5.72 27.50 -3.78
N ALA A 117 -4.96 28.48 -3.31
CA ALA A 117 -5.16 29.11 -2.01
C ALA A 117 -5.34 28.12 -0.85
N ASP A 118 -4.56 27.03 -0.83
CA ASP A 118 -4.65 26.00 0.21
C ASP A 118 -4.44 26.57 1.60
N ALA A 119 -5.35 26.27 2.52
CA ALA A 119 -5.33 26.81 3.89
C ALA A 119 -4.07 26.42 4.69
N HIS A 120 -3.38 25.34 4.31
CA HIS A 120 -2.12 24.93 4.93
C HIS A 120 -0.94 25.77 4.46
N PHE A 121 -1.07 26.49 3.34
CA PHE A 121 0.03 27.29 2.79
C PHE A 121 0.49 28.36 3.77
N ALA A 122 -0.45 29.07 4.40
CA ALA A 122 -0.15 30.07 5.42
C ALA A 122 0.43 29.48 6.73
N LYS A 123 0.28 28.17 6.93
CA LYS A 123 0.75 27.44 8.13
C LYS A 123 2.05 26.67 7.90
N GLY A 124 2.85 27.04 6.91
CA GLY A 124 4.10 26.37 6.57
C GLY A 124 4.01 25.40 5.37
N GLY A 125 2.88 25.41 4.67
CA GLY A 125 2.70 24.70 3.40
C GLY A 125 2.23 23.26 3.51
N CYS A 126 1.95 22.69 2.35
CA CYS A 126 1.55 21.30 2.23
C CYS A 126 2.71 20.37 2.62
N ALA A 127 2.45 19.37 3.41
CA ALA A 127 3.44 18.34 3.76
C ALA A 127 2.84 16.95 3.63
N THR A 128 3.65 16.00 3.19
CA THR A 128 3.28 14.57 3.18
C THR A 128 4.46 13.71 3.60
N THR A 129 4.15 12.54 4.11
CA THR A 129 5.15 11.54 4.48
C THR A 129 4.81 10.22 3.83
N LEU A 130 5.80 9.60 3.20
CA LEU A 130 5.70 8.30 2.54
C LEU A 130 6.75 7.35 3.11
N ALA A 131 6.48 6.05 3.07
CA ALA A 131 7.55 5.08 3.22
C ALA A 131 8.48 5.19 1.99
N ALA A 132 9.78 5.10 2.20
CA ALA A 132 10.73 4.98 1.11
C ALA A 132 10.53 3.63 0.39
N GLY A 133 10.86 3.60 -0.89
CA GLY A 133 10.72 2.40 -1.71
C GLY A 133 9.51 2.42 -2.63
N ALA A 134 9.51 1.47 -3.58
CA ALA A 134 8.52 1.38 -4.64
C ALA A 134 7.11 1.07 -4.11
N GLY A 135 6.99 0.23 -3.08
CA GLY A 135 5.71 -0.23 -2.55
C GLY A 135 4.76 0.88 -2.14
N SER A 136 5.30 1.97 -1.58
CA SER A 136 4.48 3.13 -1.18
C SER A 136 3.89 3.90 -2.37
N ARG A 137 4.56 3.88 -3.52
CA ARG A 137 4.10 4.50 -4.78
C ARG A 137 3.15 3.55 -5.50
N LEU A 138 3.54 2.30 -5.64
CA LEU A 138 2.74 1.25 -6.29
C LEU A 138 1.36 1.11 -5.69
N ARG A 139 1.22 1.25 -4.38
CA ARG A 139 -0.08 1.29 -3.70
C ARG A 139 -1.06 2.26 -4.37
N HIS A 140 -0.58 3.40 -4.86
CA HIS A 140 -1.42 4.45 -5.45
C HIS A 140 -1.39 4.48 -6.97
N THR A 141 -0.30 4.04 -7.60
CA THR A 141 -0.11 4.12 -9.06
C THR A 141 -0.49 2.84 -9.80
N LEU A 142 -0.74 1.74 -9.06
CA LEU A 142 -1.15 0.48 -9.67
C LEU A 142 -2.46 0.67 -10.45
N ASP A 143 -2.42 0.33 -11.74
CA ASP A 143 -3.60 0.35 -12.61
C ASP A 143 -4.51 -0.86 -12.28
N ARG A 144 -5.54 -0.59 -11.48
CA ARG A 144 -6.54 -1.58 -11.06
C ARG A 144 -7.59 -1.88 -12.12
N GLU A 145 -7.62 -1.07 -13.18
CA GLU A 145 -8.52 -1.29 -14.32
C GLU A 145 -7.87 -2.17 -15.41
N SER A 146 -6.56 -2.42 -15.32
CA SER A 146 -5.86 -3.27 -16.27
C SER A 146 -6.39 -4.71 -16.25
N GLU A 147 -6.42 -5.34 -17.40
CA GLU A 147 -6.84 -6.75 -17.55
C GLU A 147 -5.93 -7.71 -16.76
N VAL A 148 -4.66 -7.38 -16.63
CA VAL A 148 -3.69 -8.16 -15.85
C VAL A 148 -4.07 -8.14 -14.36
N TYR A 149 -4.42 -6.97 -13.82
CA TYR A 149 -4.89 -6.84 -12.45
C TYR A 149 -6.19 -7.62 -12.25
N LYS A 150 -7.20 -7.39 -13.10
CA LYS A 150 -8.52 -8.05 -13.01
C LYS A 150 -8.41 -9.57 -13.06
N THR A 151 -7.60 -10.07 -13.98
CA THR A 151 -7.35 -11.53 -14.12
C THR A 151 -6.69 -12.11 -12.87
N LEU A 152 -5.71 -11.43 -12.28
CA LEU A 152 -5.07 -11.88 -11.06
C LEU A 152 -6.03 -11.80 -9.88
N TYR A 153 -6.76 -10.69 -9.73
CA TYR A 153 -7.68 -10.47 -8.62
C TYR A 153 -8.86 -11.47 -8.64
N ALA A 154 -9.36 -11.83 -9.81
CA ALA A 154 -10.42 -12.82 -9.96
C ALA A 154 -10.06 -14.20 -9.36
N LYS A 155 -8.77 -14.53 -9.27
CA LYS A 155 -8.32 -15.79 -8.64
C LYS A 155 -8.62 -15.84 -7.14
N ARG A 156 -8.73 -14.70 -6.48
CA ARG A 156 -9.16 -14.63 -5.07
C ARG A 156 -10.55 -15.24 -4.87
N THR A 157 -11.49 -14.93 -5.77
CA THR A 157 -12.86 -15.45 -5.71
C THR A 157 -12.90 -16.97 -5.81
N MET A 158 -11.94 -17.59 -6.51
CA MET A 158 -11.86 -19.06 -6.58
C MET A 158 -11.56 -19.68 -5.20
N VAL A 159 -10.67 -19.07 -4.43
CA VAL A 159 -10.34 -19.54 -3.06
C VAL A 159 -11.55 -19.41 -2.15
N GLU A 160 -12.30 -18.31 -2.23
CA GLU A 160 -13.53 -18.12 -1.46
C GLU A 160 -14.60 -19.17 -1.82
N ARG A 161 -14.76 -19.50 -3.11
CA ARG A 161 -15.67 -20.57 -3.55
C ARG A 161 -15.25 -21.94 -3.02
N ILE A 162 -13.95 -22.25 -3.04
CA ILE A 162 -13.43 -23.51 -2.50
C ILE A 162 -13.71 -23.59 -0.99
N ASN A 163 -13.45 -22.50 -0.25
CA ASN A 163 -13.73 -22.45 1.17
C ASN A 163 -15.22 -22.63 1.47
N ALA A 164 -16.10 -21.94 0.74
CA ALA A 164 -17.55 -22.08 0.89
C ALA A 164 -18.03 -23.51 0.58
N GLN A 165 -17.47 -24.17 -0.43
CA GLN A 165 -17.78 -25.56 -0.73
C GLN A 165 -17.29 -26.49 0.37
N ALA A 166 -16.06 -26.30 0.88
CA ALA A 166 -15.52 -27.10 1.97
C ALA A 166 -16.35 -26.94 3.26
N GLU A 167 -16.83 -25.73 3.54
CA GLU A 167 -17.73 -25.45 4.65
C GLU A 167 -19.08 -26.17 4.47
N GLY A 168 -19.69 -26.08 3.28
CA GLY A 168 -20.93 -26.79 2.94
C GLY A 168 -20.83 -28.32 3.04
N LEU A 169 -19.62 -28.85 2.82
CA LEU A 169 -19.31 -30.27 3.00
C LEU A 169 -18.95 -30.66 4.45
N GLY A 170 -18.93 -29.66 5.38
CA GLY A 170 -18.56 -29.89 6.79
C GLY A 170 -17.07 -30.17 7.01
N MET A 171 -16.21 -29.91 6.02
CA MET A 171 -14.76 -30.17 6.11
C MET A 171 -14.02 -29.21 7.02
N LEU A 172 -14.53 -27.98 7.17
CA LEU A 172 -13.89 -26.93 7.99
C LEU A 172 -14.28 -27.01 9.47
N HIS A 173 -15.35 -27.73 9.79
CA HIS A 173 -15.82 -27.96 11.16
C HIS A 173 -15.95 -29.46 11.42
N PRO A 174 -14.84 -30.20 11.61
CA PRO A 174 -14.94 -31.59 11.96
C PRO A 174 -15.75 -31.72 13.27
N LYS A 175 -16.89 -32.38 13.22
CA LYS A 175 -17.64 -32.72 14.43
C LYS A 175 -16.74 -33.66 15.25
N LEU A 176 -16.13 -33.12 16.31
CA LEU A 176 -15.52 -33.97 17.34
C LEU A 176 -16.65 -34.87 17.90
N ARG A 177 -16.57 -36.14 17.64
CA ARG A 177 -17.37 -37.16 18.31
C ARG A 177 -16.74 -37.54 19.64
#